data_9be4e38c700f4b0c5e2fdf624dac002e
#
_entry.id   9be4e38c700f4b0c5e2fdf624dac002e
#
_cell.length_a   1.000
_cell.length_b   1.000
_cell.length_c   1.000
_cell.angle_alpha   90.00
_cell.angle_beta   90.00
_cell.angle_gamma   90.00
#
_symmetry.space_group_name_H-M   'P 1'
#
loop_
_entity.id
_entity.type
_entity.pdbx_description
1 polymer ?
#
loop_
_entity_poly.entity_id
_entity_poly.type
_entity_poly.pdbx_seq_one_letter_code
_entity_poly.pdbx_strand_id
1 'polypeptide(L)'
;MIDDNSNVFIGVLEKNDINLMKKIPKAEFHNHSALGCDRKLLTKYGVHIPKFEKINSIEEMDIFSKKYVSKFTKTEEGFKFLIENTVISAINDGIVILETSIDFRFFRFYNNIEQRLVFLKN
;
A
#
# COMPACT_ATOMS: atom_id res chain seq x y z
N MET A 1 5.89 32.39 1.66
CA MET A 1 4.98 32.14 2.80
C MET A 1 4.77 30.64 2.88
N ILE A 2 5.23 30.02 3.96
CA ILE A 2 4.88 28.64 4.28
C ILE A 2 3.44 28.71 4.79
N ASP A 3 2.51 27.97 4.20
CA ASP A 3 1.11 28.01 4.62
C ASP A 3 0.92 27.44 6.05
N ASP A 4 -0.23 27.70 6.66
CA ASP A 4 -0.52 27.24 8.02
C ASP A 4 -0.43 25.71 8.17
N ASN A 5 -0.75 24.96 7.11
CA ASN A 5 -0.68 23.50 7.10
C ASN A 5 0.75 22.98 7.20
N SER A 6 1.71 23.65 6.54
CA SER A 6 3.13 23.29 6.63
C SER A 6 3.69 23.49 8.03
N ASN A 7 3.32 24.57 8.71
CA ASN A 7 3.73 24.84 10.08
C ASN A 7 3.13 23.83 11.07
N VAL A 8 1.86 23.45 10.88
CA VAL A 8 1.21 22.39 11.67
C VAL A 8 1.92 21.06 11.47
N PHE A 9 2.26 20.71 10.22
CA PHE A 9 2.98 19.48 9.90
C PHE A 9 4.36 19.42 10.58
N ILE A 10 5.14 20.50 10.50
CA ILE A 10 6.45 20.59 11.15
C ILE A 10 6.32 20.42 12.67
N GLY A 11 5.39 21.14 13.31
CA GLY A 11 5.17 21.05 14.74
C GLY A 11 4.72 19.66 15.23
N VAL A 12 4.02 18.91 14.39
CA VAL A 12 3.61 17.53 14.68
C VAL A 12 4.80 16.57 14.55
N LEU A 13 5.67 16.77 13.56
CA LEU A 13 6.92 16.01 13.40
C LEU A 13 7.85 16.20 14.60
N GLU A 14 8.05 17.44 15.03
CA GLU A 14 8.91 17.78 16.18
C GLU A 14 8.42 17.10 17.47
N LYS A 15 7.09 16.99 17.65
CA LYS A 15 6.48 16.35 18.81
C LYS A 15 6.36 14.82 18.68
N ASN A 16 6.70 14.26 17.51
CA ASN A 16 6.53 12.85 17.18
C ASN A 16 5.10 12.34 17.44
N ASP A 17 4.08 13.19 17.18
CA ASP A 17 2.68 12.86 17.40
C ASP A 17 2.08 12.17 16.17
N ILE A 18 2.20 10.84 16.14
CA ILE A 18 1.71 10.02 15.05
C ILE A 18 0.18 10.13 14.88
N ASN A 19 -0.58 10.30 15.96
CA ASN A 19 -2.04 10.38 15.88
C ASN A 19 -2.50 11.68 15.23
N LEU A 20 -1.82 12.78 15.54
CA LEU A 20 -2.09 14.07 14.91
C LEU A 20 -1.57 14.07 13.47
N MET A 21 -0.41 13.44 13.20
CA MET A 21 0.14 13.28 11.85
C MET A 21 -0.84 12.62 10.89
N LYS A 22 -1.57 11.60 11.34
CA LYS A 22 -2.59 10.90 10.54
C LYS A 22 -3.80 11.77 10.18
N LYS A 23 -4.04 12.84 10.91
CA LYS A 23 -5.16 13.76 10.67
C LYS A 23 -4.82 14.88 9.70
N ILE A 24 -3.54 15.09 9.41
CA ILE A 24 -3.09 16.13 8.48
C ILE A 24 -3.27 15.61 7.05
N PRO A 25 -3.98 16.35 6.17
CA PRO A 25 -4.11 15.97 4.77
C PRO A 25 -2.74 15.89 4.09
N LYS A 26 -2.49 14.75 3.43
CA LYS A 26 -1.23 14.47 2.73
C LYS A 26 -1.50 13.93 1.32
N ALA A 27 -0.51 14.04 0.45
CA ALA A 27 -0.49 13.35 -0.83
C ALA A 27 0.61 12.29 -0.85
N GLU A 28 0.34 11.16 -1.45
CA GLU A 28 1.30 10.11 -1.73
C GLU A 28 1.37 9.85 -3.23
N PHE A 29 2.53 10.06 -3.83
CA PHE A 29 2.77 9.94 -5.28
C PHE A 29 3.67 8.75 -5.64
N HIS A 30 3.98 7.88 -4.70
CA HIS A 30 4.81 6.70 -4.93
C HIS A 30 4.34 5.51 -4.10
N ASN A 31 3.19 4.96 -4.46
CA ASN A 31 2.63 3.78 -3.81
C ASN A 31 2.61 2.59 -4.77
N HIS A 32 3.01 1.42 -4.28
CA HIS A 32 2.88 0.16 -4.99
C HIS A 32 1.70 -0.61 -4.43
N SER A 33 0.61 -0.71 -5.17
CA SER A 33 -0.69 -1.23 -4.71
C SER A 33 -0.64 -2.57 -3.98
N ALA A 34 0.26 -3.47 -4.38
CA ALA A 34 0.41 -4.77 -3.71
C ALA A 34 1.25 -4.72 -2.43
N LEU A 35 2.01 -3.64 -2.19
CA LEU A 35 2.91 -3.49 -1.05
C LEU A 35 2.49 -2.36 -0.09
N GLY A 36 1.58 -1.50 -0.52
CA GLY A 36 1.07 -0.37 0.27
C GLY A 36 0.07 -0.74 1.37
N CYS A 37 -0.37 -2.00 1.40
CA CYS A 37 -1.35 -2.47 2.38
C CYS A 37 -0.75 -2.57 3.80
N ASP A 38 -1.48 -2.06 4.80
CA ASP A 38 -1.09 -2.23 6.21
C ASP A 38 -1.08 -3.73 6.56
N ARG A 39 0.02 -4.18 7.15
CA ARG A 39 0.23 -5.57 7.58
C ARG A 39 -0.82 -6.06 8.57
N LYS A 40 -1.35 -5.18 9.42
CA LYS A 40 -2.43 -5.52 10.36
C LYS A 40 -3.69 -5.94 9.62
N LEU A 41 -3.96 -5.35 8.45
CA LEU A 41 -5.09 -5.74 7.62
C LEU A 41 -4.85 -7.12 6.98
N LEU A 42 -3.63 -7.41 6.55
CA LEU A 42 -3.25 -8.73 6.04
C LEU A 42 -3.40 -9.83 7.09
N THR A 43 -3.13 -9.53 8.35
CA THR A 43 -3.33 -10.48 9.46
C THR A 43 -4.79 -10.88 9.63
N LYS A 44 -5.75 -9.97 9.41
CA LYS A 44 -7.18 -10.29 9.41
C LYS A 44 -7.56 -11.31 8.35
N TYR A 45 -6.77 -11.42 7.29
CA TYR A 45 -6.94 -12.40 6.20
C TYR A 45 -6.17 -13.73 6.46
N GLY A 46 -5.74 -13.95 7.69
CA GLY A 46 -4.99 -15.16 8.07
C GLY A 46 -3.54 -15.16 7.57
N VAL A 47 -3.00 -14.00 7.18
CA VAL A 47 -1.60 -13.88 6.76
C VAL A 47 -0.81 -13.20 7.85
N HIS A 48 -0.08 -13.99 8.60
CA HIS A 48 0.90 -13.45 9.54
C HIS A 48 2.17 -13.04 8.80
N ILE A 49 2.39 -11.73 8.72
CA ILE A 49 3.65 -11.17 8.23
C ILE A 49 4.52 -10.87 9.44
N PRO A 50 5.68 -11.49 9.60
CA PRO A 50 6.56 -11.22 10.72
C PRO A 50 7.00 -9.76 10.73
N LYS A 51 7.35 -9.24 11.90
CA LYS A 51 7.98 -7.93 12.00
C LYS A 51 9.25 -7.96 11.16
N PHE A 52 9.41 -7.00 10.27
CA PHE A 52 10.59 -6.94 9.42
C PHE A 52 11.86 -6.74 10.25
N GLU A 53 12.81 -7.59 9.97
CA GLU A 53 14.21 -7.20 10.01
C GLU A 53 14.51 -6.38 8.75
N LYS A 54 15.55 -5.59 8.78
CA LYS A 54 15.91 -4.70 7.68
C LYS A 54 16.08 -5.48 6.38
N ILE A 55 15.37 -5.10 5.32
CA ILE A 55 15.63 -5.61 3.96
C ILE A 55 16.85 -4.87 3.42
N ASN A 56 17.88 -5.61 3.04
CA ASN A 56 19.15 -5.05 2.62
C ASN A 56 19.35 -5.12 1.09
N SER A 57 18.51 -5.86 0.37
CA SER A 57 18.62 -5.99 -1.09
C SER A 57 17.26 -6.14 -1.77
N ILE A 58 17.24 -5.94 -3.10
CA ILE A 58 16.06 -6.18 -3.94
C ILE A 58 15.70 -7.68 -3.95
N GLU A 59 16.69 -8.56 -3.88
CA GLU A 59 16.49 -10.00 -3.85
C GLU A 59 15.75 -10.43 -2.57
N GLU A 60 16.12 -9.87 -1.41
CA GLU A 60 15.41 -10.11 -0.16
C GLU A 60 13.96 -9.60 -0.21
N MET A 61 13.72 -8.44 -0.84
CA MET A 61 12.39 -7.91 -1.07
C MET A 61 11.56 -8.84 -1.99
N ASP A 62 12.16 -9.38 -3.05
CA ASP A 62 11.51 -10.32 -3.96
C ASP A 62 11.13 -11.63 -3.26
N ILE A 63 12.05 -12.18 -2.45
CA ILE A 63 11.79 -13.36 -1.61
C ILE A 63 10.63 -13.10 -0.66
N PHE A 64 10.62 -11.95 -0.01
CA PHE A 64 9.54 -11.55 0.88
C PHE A 64 8.20 -11.42 0.15
N SER A 65 8.18 -10.73 -0.98
CA SER A 65 6.98 -10.56 -1.80
C SER A 65 6.44 -11.92 -2.27
N LYS A 66 7.29 -12.82 -2.74
CA LYS A 66 6.91 -14.18 -3.13
C LYS A 66 6.32 -14.97 -1.96
N LYS A 67 6.88 -14.83 -0.77
CA LYS A 67 6.45 -15.59 0.41
C LYS A 67 5.12 -15.10 0.98
N TYR A 68 4.90 -13.81 1.06
CA TYR A 68 3.78 -13.23 1.81
C TYR A 68 2.71 -12.58 0.94
N VAL A 69 3.10 -11.94 -0.18
CA VAL A 69 2.20 -11.18 -1.03
C VAL A 69 1.65 -12.03 -2.18
N SER A 70 2.46 -12.93 -2.74
CA SER A 70 2.12 -13.67 -3.96
C SER A 70 0.83 -14.48 -3.86
N LYS A 71 0.44 -14.91 -2.68
CA LYS A 71 -0.81 -15.66 -2.50
C LYS A 71 -2.05 -14.83 -2.78
N PHE A 72 -2.02 -13.53 -2.47
CA PHE A 72 -3.11 -12.62 -2.79
C PHE A 72 -3.15 -12.28 -4.28
N THR A 73 -2.01 -12.27 -4.95
CA THR A 73 -1.93 -11.95 -6.37
C THR A 73 -2.23 -13.13 -7.31
N LYS A 74 -2.61 -14.29 -6.76
CA LYS A 74 -2.98 -15.49 -7.53
C LYS A 74 -4.46 -15.53 -7.92
N THR A 75 -5.30 -14.76 -7.24
CA THR A 75 -6.75 -14.69 -7.48
C THR A 75 -7.19 -13.24 -7.63
N GLU A 76 -8.30 -13.05 -8.33
CA GLU A 76 -8.90 -11.72 -8.50
C GLU A 76 -9.33 -11.14 -7.16
N GLU A 77 -10.00 -11.93 -6.32
CA GLU A 77 -10.46 -11.52 -4.99
C GLU A 77 -9.30 -11.10 -4.09
N GLY A 78 -8.21 -11.87 -4.09
CA GLY A 78 -7.02 -11.55 -3.31
C GLY A 78 -6.36 -10.26 -3.77
N PHE A 79 -6.34 -10.02 -5.08
CA PHE A 79 -5.76 -8.80 -5.63
C PHE A 79 -6.65 -7.58 -5.36
N LYS A 80 -7.97 -7.69 -5.51
CA LYS A 80 -8.93 -6.66 -5.09
C LYS A 80 -8.76 -6.31 -3.62
N PHE A 81 -8.65 -7.33 -2.77
CA PHE A 81 -8.40 -7.14 -1.35
C PHE A 81 -7.13 -6.32 -1.08
N LEU A 82 -6.01 -6.57 -1.79
CA LEU A 82 -4.78 -5.78 -1.62
C LEU A 82 -4.98 -4.32 -2.02
N ILE A 83 -5.63 -4.07 -3.16
CA ILE A 83 -5.90 -2.70 -3.63
C ILE A 83 -6.80 -1.96 -2.65
N GLU A 84 -7.92 -2.55 -2.25
CA GLU A 84 -8.86 -1.95 -1.30
C GLU A 84 -8.18 -1.60 0.03
N ASN A 85 -7.38 -2.53 0.56
CA ASN A 85 -6.67 -2.28 1.81
C ASN A 85 -5.52 -1.29 1.68
N THR A 86 -4.90 -1.15 0.50
CA THR A 86 -3.96 -0.06 0.24
C THR A 86 -4.65 1.30 0.31
N VAL A 87 -5.83 1.44 -0.32
CA VAL A 87 -6.63 2.66 -0.24
C VAL A 87 -7.10 2.93 1.19
N ILE A 88 -7.60 1.92 1.90
CA ILE A 88 -8.01 2.05 3.32
C ILE A 88 -6.81 2.47 4.19
N SER A 89 -5.64 1.90 3.95
CA SER A 89 -4.42 2.26 4.70
C SER A 89 -4.03 3.72 4.46
N ALA A 90 -4.11 4.18 3.21
CA ALA A 90 -3.85 5.57 2.84
C ALA A 90 -4.84 6.53 3.51
N ILE A 91 -6.15 6.23 3.47
CA ILE A 91 -7.19 7.01 4.15
C ILE A 91 -6.92 7.10 5.65
N ASN A 92 -6.59 5.98 6.29
CA ASN A 92 -6.30 5.92 7.74
C ASN A 92 -5.03 6.70 8.12
N ASP A 93 -4.16 6.96 7.16
CA ASP A 93 -2.96 7.78 7.34
C ASP A 93 -3.18 9.25 6.93
N GLY A 94 -4.39 9.64 6.55
CA GLY A 94 -4.74 11.01 6.15
C GLY A 94 -4.30 11.37 4.73
N ILE A 95 -4.07 10.39 3.88
CA ILE A 95 -3.79 10.61 2.46
C ILE A 95 -5.09 11.01 1.74
N VAL A 96 -5.10 12.17 1.12
CA VAL A 96 -6.25 12.71 0.35
C VAL A 96 -6.04 12.65 -1.15
N ILE A 97 -4.78 12.50 -1.60
CA ILE A 97 -4.41 12.25 -2.98
C ILE A 97 -3.47 11.05 -2.98
N LEU A 98 -3.86 9.98 -3.65
CA LEU A 98 -3.08 8.74 -3.77
C LEU A 98 -2.80 8.44 -5.24
N GLU A 99 -1.54 8.44 -5.64
CA GLU A 99 -1.09 7.85 -6.89
C GLU A 99 -0.51 6.47 -6.61
N THR A 100 -1.07 5.44 -7.25
CA THR A 100 -0.61 4.07 -7.03
C THR A 100 -0.23 3.39 -8.34
N SER A 101 0.91 2.73 -8.33
CA SER A 101 1.38 1.91 -9.43
C SER A 101 0.85 0.48 -9.29
N ILE A 102 0.26 -0.04 -10.36
CA ILE A 102 -0.24 -1.39 -10.43
C ILE A 102 0.66 -2.21 -11.37
N ASP A 103 1.34 -3.21 -10.82
CA ASP A 103 2.23 -4.06 -11.61
C ASP A 103 1.44 -5.14 -12.35
N PHE A 104 1.47 -5.12 -13.66
CA PHE A 104 0.83 -6.13 -14.52
C PHE A 104 1.26 -7.56 -14.25
N ARG A 105 2.42 -7.78 -13.63
CA ARG A 105 2.89 -9.12 -13.22
C ARG A 105 1.99 -9.75 -12.16
N PHE A 106 1.24 -8.95 -11.41
CA PHE A 106 0.33 -9.44 -10.39
C PHE A 106 -1.01 -9.93 -10.93
N PHE A 107 -1.33 -9.65 -12.22
CA PHE A 107 -2.56 -10.11 -12.87
C PHE A 107 -2.42 -11.51 -13.48
N ARG A 108 -1.70 -12.41 -12.84
CA ARG A 108 -1.44 -13.77 -13.34
C ARG A 108 -2.67 -14.66 -13.43
N PHE A 109 -3.76 -14.28 -12.75
CA PHE A 109 -5.05 -14.94 -12.85
C PHE A 109 -5.79 -14.65 -14.15
N TYR A 110 -5.37 -13.66 -14.94
CA TYR A 110 -5.86 -13.42 -16.30
C TYR A 110 -4.84 -13.87 -17.36
N ASN A 111 -5.35 -14.61 -18.33
CA ASN A 111 -4.51 -15.24 -19.37
C ASN A 111 -4.02 -14.26 -20.44
N ASN A 112 -4.74 -13.16 -20.65
CA ASN A 112 -4.39 -12.18 -21.69
C ASN A 112 -4.47 -10.74 -21.18
N ILE A 113 -3.90 -9.81 -21.94
CA ILE A 113 -3.80 -8.40 -21.57
C ILE A 113 -5.17 -7.70 -21.61
N GLU A 114 -6.08 -8.12 -22.48
CA GLU A 114 -7.40 -7.51 -22.62
C GLU A 114 -8.22 -7.71 -21.35
N GLN A 115 -8.22 -8.92 -20.80
CA GLN A 115 -8.87 -9.21 -19.52
C GLN A 115 -8.30 -8.36 -18.37
N ARG A 116 -6.97 -8.16 -18.35
CA ARG A 116 -6.29 -7.32 -17.36
C ARG A 116 -6.72 -5.85 -17.48
N LEU A 117 -6.86 -5.35 -18.71
CA LEU A 117 -7.31 -3.97 -18.94
C LEU A 117 -8.78 -3.77 -18.58
N VAL A 118 -9.64 -4.75 -18.83
CA VAL A 118 -11.05 -4.70 -18.40
C VAL A 118 -11.16 -4.63 -16.88
N PHE A 119 -10.37 -5.43 -16.16
CA PHE A 119 -10.33 -5.39 -14.70
C PHE A 119 -9.96 -4.00 -14.14
N LEU A 120 -9.04 -3.30 -14.79
CA LEU A 120 -8.61 -1.96 -14.35
C LEU A 120 -9.63 -0.84 -14.65
N LYS A 121 -10.64 -1.11 -15.48
CA LYS A 121 -11.68 -0.14 -15.84
C LYS A 121 -12.94 -0.24 -14.96
N ASN A 122 -13.08 -1.32 -14.22
CA ASN A 122 -14.22 -1.58 -13.31
C ASN A 122 -13.83 -1.33 -11.86
#